data_10ae4461160a9392329fd82f6943dbbd
#
_entry.id   10ae4461160a9392329fd82f6943dbbd
#
_cell.length_a   1.000
_cell.length_b   1.000
_cell.length_c   1.000
_cell.angle_alpha   90.00
_cell.angle_beta   90.00
_cell.angle_gamma   90.00
#
_symmetry.space_group_name_H-M   'P 1'
#
loop_
_entity.id
_entity.type
_entity.pdbx_description
1 polymer ?
#
loop_
_entity_poly.entity_id
_entity_poly.type
_entity_poly.pdbx_seq_one_letter_code
_entity_poly.pdbx_strand_id
1 'polypeptide(L)'
;MNKKKLSALLLAGTLTAGVVGGTFAWFTSKDTVTNQFATGGTNDDDSNAGIDIWEKFKEPTNVVPGTTTDKLVQVKNTSTYDQFIRVKITPKWEDEELNTTEGLSYLGLNFVEGSLGYEQGQWLKDGDYYYYIGKVAGGKFTNTLLKSVTLSKNAGNEYKNQKYQVVVDADSIQADNGAYEEWEDASKTIKDLLAKCENTTGNDSNEAGTTATP
;
A
#
# COMPACT_ATOMS: atom_id res chain seq x y z
N MET A 1 57.23 -18.59 -3.86
CA MET A 1 56.20 -17.51 -3.63
C MET A 1 55.25 -17.96 -2.54
N ASN A 2 55.18 -17.23 -1.45
CA ASN A 2 54.48 -17.68 -0.23
C ASN A 2 52.96 -17.65 -0.44
N LYS A 3 52.24 -18.71 -0.10
CA LYS A 3 50.77 -18.85 -0.29
C LYS A 3 49.97 -17.66 0.31
N LYS A 4 50.48 -17.01 1.36
CA LYS A 4 49.93 -15.79 1.96
C LYS A 4 50.01 -14.55 1.05
N LYS A 5 51.01 -14.47 0.17
CA LYS A 5 51.13 -13.35 -0.79
C LYS A 5 50.24 -13.53 -2.01
N LEU A 6 49.92 -14.78 -2.37
CA LEU A 6 48.99 -15.07 -3.46
C LEU A 6 47.55 -14.77 -3.06
N SER A 7 47.16 -15.06 -1.80
CA SER A 7 45.82 -14.73 -1.27
C SER A 7 45.58 -13.23 -1.17
N ALA A 8 46.63 -12.45 -0.82
CA ALA A 8 46.53 -10.97 -0.78
C ALA A 8 46.39 -10.35 -2.17
N LEU A 9 46.97 -10.96 -3.19
CA LEU A 9 46.87 -10.50 -4.57
C LEU A 9 45.53 -10.81 -5.20
N LEU A 10 44.89 -11.96 -4.81
CA LEU A 10 43.54 -12.33 -5.24
C LEU A 10 42.46 -11.43 -4.58
N LEU A 11 42.68 -11.01 -3.33
CA LEU A 11 41.76 -10.11 -2.64
C LEU A 11 41.82 -8.68 -3.18
N ALA A 12 42.98 -8.23 -3.64
CA ALA A 12 43.16 -6.89 -4.25
C ALA A 12 42.60 -6.83 -5.68
N GLY A 13 42.55 -7.97 -6.41
CA GLY A 13 42.00 -8.05 -7.76
C GLY A 13 40.48 -8.07 -7.85
N THR A 14 39.78 -8.47 -6.76
CA THR A 14 38.32 -8.50 -6.72
C THR A 14 37.69 -7.19 -6.26
N LEU A 15 38.48 -6.28 -5.69
CA LEU A 15 37.99 -4.96 -5.25
C LEU A 15 38.04 -3.88 -6.34
N THR A 16 38.70 -4.12 -7.47
CA THR A 16 38.78 -3.13 -8.56
C THR A 16 37.84 -3.40 -9.73
N ALA A 17 37.12 -4.53 -9.73
CA ALA A 17 36.11 -4.81 -10.75
C ALA A 17 34.67 -4.39 -10.34
N GLY A 18 34.49 -3.81 -9.14
CA GLY A 18 33.19 -3.48 -8.55
C GLY A 18 32.78 -2.01 -8.64
N VAL A 19 33.43 -1.17 -9.44
CA VAL A 19 33.15 0.29 -9.46
C VAL A 19 32.74 0.81 -10.85
N VAL A 20 32.33 -0.06 -11.77
CA VAL A 20 31.78 0.38 -13.07
C VAL A 20 30.44 -0.33 -13.34
N GLY A 21 29.54 -0.19 -12.45
CA GLY A 21 28.12 -0.46 -12.56
C GLY A 21 27.47 0.23 -11.37
N GLY A 22 26.90 1.41 -11.58
CA GLY A 22 26.14 2.07 -10.55
C GLY A 22 25.01 1.12 -10.12
N THR A 23 25.20 0.40 -9.04
CA THR A 23 24.10 -0.28 -8.37
C THR A 23 23.26 0.81 -7.75
N PHE A 24 22.23 1.23 -8.48
CA PHE A 24 21.16 2.02 -7.92
C PHE A 24 20.42 1.12 -6.94
N ALA A 25 20.80 1.14 -5.67
CA ALA A 25 20.05 0.47 -4.62
C ALA A 25 18.83 1.35 -4.33
N TRP A 26 17.67 0.94 -4.80
CA TRP A 26 16.39 1.55 -4.47
C TRP A 26 15.98 1.13 -3.05
N PHE A 27 15.56 2.09 -2.24
CA PHE A 27 14.94 1.79 -0.96
C PHE A 27 13.47 1.49 -1.18
N THR A 28 13.07 0.26 -0.90
CA THR A 28 11.68 -0.20 -0.94
C THR A 28 11.21 -0.55 0.46
N SER A 29 9.94 -0.35 0.73
CA SER A 29 9.31 -0.72 2.00
C SER A 29 7.96 -1.36 1.76
N LYS A 30 7.59 -2.26 2.68
CA LYS A 30 6.30 -2.96 2.67
C LYS A 30 5.70 -2.95 4.06
N ASP A 31 4.39 -2.82 4.11
CA ASP A 31 3.61 -2.97 5.33
C ASP A 31 2.30 -3.70 5.01
N THR A 32 1.82 -4.50 5.95
CA THR A 32 0.59 -5.29 5.82
C THR A 32 -0.22 -5.21 7.09
N VAL A 33 -1.46 -4.76 6.97
CA VAL A 33 -2.42 -4.78 8.07
C VAL A 33 -3.59 -5.69 7.73
N THR A 34 -3.83 -6.66 8.60
CA THR A 34 -4.98 -7.55 8.53
C THR A 34 -5.94 -7.19 9.65
N ASN A 35 -7.10 -6.62 9.28
CA ASN A 35 -8.16 -6.34 10.24
C ASN A 35 -9.13 -7.51 10.28
N GLN A 36 -9.06 -8.27 11.37
CA GLN A 36 -10.06 -9.28 11.72
C GLN A 36 -11.22 -8.61 12.45
N PHE A 37 -12.44 -8.96 12.08
CA PHE A 37 -13.65 -8.57 12.81
C PHE A 37 -13.84 -9.50 14.02
N ALA A 38 -12.86 -9.53 14.91
CA ALA A 38 -12.91 -10.20 16.20
C ALA A 38 -12.06 -9.44 17.22
N THR A 39 -12.71 -8.97 18.25
CA THR A 39 -12.17 -8.47 19.53
C THR A 39 -10.72 -8.03 19.57
N GLY A 40 -10.51 -6.71 19.60
CA GLY A 40 -9.44 -6.02 20.30
C GLY A 40 -8.00 -6.38 19.93
N GLY A 41 -7.34 -5.46 19.26
CA GLY A 41 -5.90 -5.45 19.13
C GLY A 41 -5.43 -4.27 18.28
N THR A 42 -4.88 -3.27 18.92
CA THR A 42 -3.99 -2.32 18.28
C THR A 42 -2.69 -3.07 18.01
N ASN A 43 -2.40 -3.39 16.77
CA ASN A 43 -1.07 -3.87 16.42
C ASN A 43 -0.16 -2.66 16.20
N ASP A 44 0.36 -2.14 17.31
CA ASP A 44 1.63 -1.41 17.33
C ASP A 44 2.73 -2.48 17.24
N ASP A 45 3.12 -2.88 16.05
CA ASP A 45 4.44 -3.47 15.90
C ASP A 45 4.96 -3.36 14.46
N ASP A 46 6.17 -2.85 14.42
CA ASP A 46 7.16 -2.82 13.36
C ASP A 46 7.26 -1.56 12.50
N SER A 47 7.62 -0.48 13.16
CA SER A 47 7.89 0.85 12.62
C SER A 47 9.19 0.98 11.78
N ASN A 48 9.73 -0.09 11.22
CA ASN A 48 11.01 -0.03 10.51
C ASN A 48 10.93 -0.11 8.97
N ALA A 49 9.73 -0.12 8.41
CA ALA A 49 9.57 -0.39 6.98
C ALA A 49 9.57 0.86 6.09
N GLY A 50 9.73 2.08 6.62
CA GLY A 50 9.67 3.32 5.83
C GLY A 50 8.26 3.74 5.40
N ILE A 51 7.23 2.92 5.62
CA ILE A 51 5.80 3.24 5.53
C ILE A 51 5.04 2.59 6.69
N ASP A 52 3.87 3.15 6.98
CA ASP A 52 2.95 2.67 8.00
C ASP A 52 1.51 2.83 7.49
N ILE A 53 0.73 1.75 7.53
CA ILE A 53 -0.68 1.79 7.15
C ILE A 53 -1.47 2.34 8.31
N TRP A 54 -2.00 3.56 8.14
CA TRP A 54 -2.90 4.15 9.11
C TRP A 54 -4.34 3.78 8.82
N GLU A 55 -5.00 3.18 9.80
CA GLU A 55 -6.38 2.79 9.70
C GLU A 55 -7.21 3.33 10.87
N LYS A 56 -8.40 3.81 10.56
CA LYS A 56 -9.43 4.04 11.56
C LYS A 56 -10.57 3.08 11.28
N PHE A 57 -10.72 2.13 12.18
CA PHE A 57 -11.70 1.08 12.08
C PHE A 57 -12.57 1.04 13.35
N LYS A 58 -13.87 0.81 13.17
CA LYS A 58 -14.79 0.54 14.26
C LYS A 58 -15.45 -0.81 14.02
N GLU A 59 -15.11 -1.76 14.88
CA GLU A 59 -15.67 -3.10 14.81
C GLU A 59 -17.21 -3.07 14.91
N PRO A 60 -17.95 -3.63 13.95
CA PRO A 60 -19.40 -3.70 14.02
C PRO A 60 -19.84 -4.79 14.99
N THR A 61 -20.80 -4.50 15.84
CA THR A 61 -21.33 -5.47 16.82
C THR A 61 -22.25 -6.52 16.19
N ASN A 62 -22.87 -6.22 15.04
CA ASN A 62 -23.71 -7.15 14.28
C ASN A 62 -23.62 -6.83 12.79
N VAL A 63 -23.05 -7.73 12.01
CA VAL A 63 -22.98 -7.61 10.56
C VAL A 63 -24.17 -8.36 9.95
N VAL A 64 -25.11 -7.59 9.38
CA VAL A 64 -26.26 -8.12 8.63
C VAL A 64 -26.24 -7.53 7.22
N PRO A 65 -26.87 -8.17 6.23
CA PRO A 65 -26.98 -7.62 4.87
C PRO A 65 -27.44 -6.16 4.89
N GLY A 66 -26.72 -5.29 4.22
CA GLY A 66 -26.91 -3.84 4.20
C GLY A 66 -26.11 -3.05 5.24
N THR A 67 -25.39 -3.72 6.14
CA THR A 67 -24.51 -3.02 7.12
C THR A 67 -23.32 -2.41 6.39
N THR A 68 -23.03 -1.13 6.70
CA THR A 68 -21.81 -0.43 6.31
C THR A 68 -20.95 -0.22 7.54
N THR A 69 -19.68 -0.58 7.43
CA THR A 69 -18.69 -0.46 8.50
C THR A 69 -17.62 0.53 8.08
N ASP A 70 -17.37 1.55 8.90
CA ASP A 70 -16.32 2.52 8.65
C ASP A 70 -14.95 1.85 8.67
N LYS A 71 -14.16 2.11 7.62
CA LYS A 71 -12.78 1.68 7.51
C LYS A 71 -12.01 2.70 6.67
N LEU A 72 -11.32 3.61 7.35
CA LEU A 72 -10.45 4.57 6.68
C LEU A 72 -9.08 3.94 6.45
N VAL A 73 -8.54 4.11 5.25
CA VAL A 73 -7.21 3.62 4.88
C VAL A 73 -6.40 4.77 4.28
N GLN A 74 -5.28 5.05 4.89
CA GLN A 74 -4.21 5.95 4.44
C GLN A 74 -2.87 5.27 4.63
N VAL A 75 -1.83 5.74 3.97
CA VAL A 75 -0.46 5.30 4.21
C VAL A 75 0.39 6.50 4.61
N LYS A 76 1.15 6.34 5.69
CA LYS A 76 2.16 7.29 6.13
C LYS A 76 3.51 6.92 5.56
N ASN A 77 4.21 7.87 5.00
CA ASN A 77 5.64 7.75 4.76
C ASN A 77 6.39 8.02 6.06
N THR A 78 7.02 7.01 6.66
CA THR A 78 7.79 7.14 7.91
C THR A 78 9.27 7.40 7.67
N SER A 79 9.69 7.41 6.39
CA SER A 79 11.07 7.74 6.02
C SER A 79 11.35 9.25 6.06
N THR A 80 12.58 9.64 5.74
CA THR A 80 13.01 11.04 5.63
C THR A 80 13.06 11.57 4.19
N TYR A 81 12.68 10.72 3.21
CA TYR A 81 12.70 11.04 1.78
C TYR A 81 11.32 10.83 1.16
N ASP A 82 11.10 11.40 -0.02
CA ASP A 82 9.85 11.24 -0.76
C ASP A 82 9.68 9.82 -1.28
N GLN A 83 8.46 9.28 -1.22
CA GLN A 83 8.14 7.96 -1.71
C GLN A 83 6.94 7.98 -2.67
N PHE A 84 6.96 7.07 -3.65
CA PHE A 84 5.77 6.59 -4.33
C PHE A 84 5.17 5.43 -3.52
N ILE A 85 3.84 5.35 -3.48
CA ILE A 85 3.12 4.39 -2.65
C ILE A 85 2.04 3.70 -3.48
N ARG A 86 1.89 2.40 -3.30
CA ARG A 86 0.77 1.62 -3.82
C ARG A 86 0.17 0.74 -2.73
N VAL A 87 -1.12 0.44 -2.85
CA VAL A 87 -1.89 -0.33 -1.87
C VAL A 87 -2.69 -1.41 -2.57
N LYS A 88 -2.68 -2.62 -2.02
CA LYS A 88 -3.60 -3.71 -2.38
C LYS A 88 -4.62 -3.89 -1.28
N ILE A 89 -5.91 -3.92 -1.62
CA ILE A 89 -7.01 -4.13 -0.68
C ILE A 89 -7.70 -5.43 -1.04
N THR A 90 -7.67 -6.40 -0.14
CA THR A 90 -8.20 -7.74 -0.35
C THR A 90 -9.29 -8.04 0.69
N PRO A 91 -10.59 -7.89 0.34
CA PRO A 91 -11.66 -8.39 1.18
C PRO A 91 -11.67 -9.92 1.15
N LYS A 92 -11.93 -10.55 2.28
CA LYS A 92 -12.08 -12.00 2.35
C LYS A 92 -13.02 -12.41 3.49
N TRP A 93 -13.74 -13.50 3.31
CA TRP A 93 -14.51 -14.15 4.35
C TRP A 93 -13.60 -15.02 5.23
N GLU A 94 -13.91 -15.13 6.53
CA GLU A 94 -13.20 -16.09 7.39
C GLU A 94 -13.53 -17.53 7.01
N ASP A 95 -14.77 -17.78 6.58
CA ASP A 95 -15.16 -19.04 5.98
C ASP A 95 -14.62 -19.10 4.53
N GLU A 96 -13.63 -19.95 4.30
CA GLU A 96 -12.95 -20.08 3.01
C GLU A 96 -13.91 -20.53 1.89
N GLU A 97 -14.99 -21.25 2.19
CA GLU A 97 -15.97 -21.67 1.19
C GLU A 97 -16.74 -20.49 0.58
N LEU A 98 -16.81 -19.37 1.30
CA LEU A 98 -17.45 -18.14 0.84
C LEU A 98 -16.52 -17.23 0.00
N ASN A 99 -15.23 -17.54 -0.09
CA ASN A 99 -14.23 -16.77 -0.87
C ASN A 99 -14.34 -17.09 -2.37
N THR A 100 -15.54 -17.12 -2.89
CA THR A 100 -15.84 -17.24 -4.31
C THR A 100 -15.97 -15.85 -4.95
N THR A 101 -15.94 -15.76 -6.28
CA THR A 101 -16.19 -14.50 -6.98
C THR A 101 -17.52 -13.89 -6.60
N GLU A 102 -18.58 -14.72 -6.46
CA GLU A 102 -19.91 -14.28 -6.01
C GLU A 102 -19.87 -13.80 -4.57
N GLY A 103 -19.34 -14.61 -3.63
CA GLY A 103 -19.27 -14.28 -2.21
C GLY A 103 -18.50 -13.01 -1.94
N LEU A 104 -17.36 -12.81 -2.61
CA LEU A 104 -16.56 -11.58 -2.50
C LEU A 104 -17.29 -10.37 -3.10
N SER A 105 -18.14 -10.55 -4.12
CA SER A 105 -18.92 -9.46 -4.71
C SER A 105 -19.93 -8.83 -3.74
N TYR A 106 -20.26 -9.52 -2.66
CA TYR A 106 -21.13 -8.99 -1.61
C TYR A 106 -20.39 -8.07 -0.62
N LEU A 107 -19.06 -8.04 -0.66
CA LEU A 107 -18.21 -7.13 0.15
C LEU A 107 -17.86 -5.88 -0.67
N GLY A 108 -18.72 -4.88 -0.65
CA GLY A 108 -18.53 -3.63 -1.39
C GLY A 108 -17.51 -2.71 -0.71
N LEU A 109 -16.42 -2.40 -1.39
CA LEU A 109 -15.45 -1.39 -0.96
C LEU A 109 -15.95 0.01 -1.35
N ASN A 110 -16.13 0.89 -0.38
CA ASN A 110 -16.57 2.28 -0.62
C ASN A 110 -15.35 3.21 -0.50
N PHE A 111 -14.91 3.72 -1.63
CA PHE A 111 -13.81 4.70 -1.70
C PHE A 111 -14.29 6.10 -1.31
N VAL A 112 -13.36 6.95 -0.91
CA VAL A 112 -13.65 8.36 -0.68
C VAL A 112 -14.01 9.01 -2.02
N GLU A 113 -15.07 9.82 -2.04
CA GLU A 113 -15.48 10.54 -3.25
C GLU A 113 -14.33 11.44 -3.75
N GLY A 114 -14.04 11.37 -5.04
CA GLY A 114 -12.92 12.09 -5.65
C GLY A 114 -11.53 11.54 -5.35
N SER A 115 -11.41 10.47 -4.54
CA SER A 115 -10.10 9.86 -4.26
C SER A 115 -9.54 9.05 -5.42
N LEU A 116 -10.38 8.58 -6.33
CA LEU A 116 -9.94 7.81 -7.49
C LEU A 116 -9.85 8.69 -8.74
N GLY A 117 -8.75 8.57 -9.49
CA GLY A 117 -8.53 9.31 -10.74
C GLY A 117 -7.06 9.36 -11.15
N TYR A 118 -6.75 10.27 -12.06
CA TYR A 118 -5.43 10.41 -12.70
C TYR A 118 -4.66 11.64 -12.21
N GLU A 119 -5.29 12.46 -11.36
CA GLU A 119 -4.69 13.71 -10.90
C GLU A 119 -3.77 13.47 -9.70
N GLN A 120 -2.86 14.40 -9.49
CA GLN A 120 -1.98 14.37 -8.32
C GLN A 120 -2.81 14.39 -7.02
N GLY A 121 -2.48 13.50 -6.09
CA GLY A 121 -3.24 13.32 -4.84
C GLY A 121 -4.37 12.30 -4.94
N GLN A 122 -4.64 11.75 -6.11
CA GLN A 122 -5.64 10.68 -6.29
C GLN A 122 -4.99 9.31 -6.37
N TRP A 123 -5.82 8.29 -6.33
CA TRP A 123 -5.43 6.90 -6.47
C TRP A 123 -5.92 6.34 -7.80
N LEU A 124 -5.08 5.63 -8.52
CA LEU A 124 -5.43 4.96 -9.76
C LEU A 124 -5.31 3.46 -9.60
N LYS A 125 -6.40 2.75 -9.84
CA LYS A 125 -6.39 1.29 -9.84
C LYS A 125 -5.75 0.76 -11.12
N ASP A 126 -4.78 -0.14 -10.95
CA ASP A 126 -4.15 -0.90 -12.04
C ASP A 126 -3.83 -2.32 -11.54
N GLY A 127 -4.39 -3.33 -12.21
CA GLY A 127 -4.32 -4.71 -11.74
C GLY A 127 -4.90 -4.85 -10.32
N ASP A 128 -4.09 -5.41 -9.44
CA ASP A 128 -4.44 -5.65 -8.03
C ASP A 128 -4.22 -4.43 -7.13
N TYR A 129 -3.49 -3.42 -7.59
CA TYR A 129 -3.04 -2.30 -6.79
C TYR A 129 -3.78 -1.00 -7.08
N TYR A 130 -3.81 -0.15 -6.06
CA TYR A 130 -4.15 1.26 -6.15
C TYR A 130 -2.86 2.05 -5.98
N TYR A 131 -2.46 2.81 -7.00
CA TYR A 131 -1.25 3.63 -7.02
C TYR A 131 -1.61 5.06 -6.63
N TYR A 132 -0.92 5.60 -5.65
CA TYR A 132 -1.06 7.02 -5.31
C TYR A 132 -0.35 7.87 -6.37
N ILE A 133 -1.09 8.72 -7.06
CA ILE A 133 -0.54 9.58 -8.10
C ILE A 133 0.04 10.83 -7.44
N GLY A 134 1.33 10.77 -7.15
CA GLY A 134 2.07 11.82 -6.44
C GLY A 134 3.13 11.25 -5.52
N LYS A 135 4.05 12.10 -5.11
CA LYS A 135 5.04 11.79 -4.08
C LYS A 135 4.44 12.07 -2.71
N VAL A 136 4.77 11.24 -1.73
CA VAL A 136 4.46 11.47 -0.31
C VAL A 136 5.75 11.85 0.39
N ALA A 137 5.81 13.07 0.88
CA ALA A 137 6.98 13.57 1.59
C ALA A 137 7.22 12.82 2.90
N GLY A 138 8.46 12.81 3.38
CA GLY A 138 8.83 12.18 4.63
C GLY A 138 7.98 12.67 5.80
N GLY A 139 7.44 11.75 6.61
CA GLY A 139 6.56 12.03 7.73
C GLY A 139 5.11 12.37 7.39
N LYS A 140 4.73 12.38 6.09
CA LYS A 140 3.39 12.77 5.61
C LYS A 140 2.54 11.58 5.21
N PHE A 141 1.27 11.83 4.92
CA PHE A 141 0.27 10.82 4.58
C PHE A 141 -0.20 10.97 3.13
N THR A 142 -0.63 9.87 2.54
CA THR A 142 -1.47 9.90 1.33
C THR A 142 -2.83 10.52 1.63
N ASN A 143 -3.61 10.83 0.61
CA ASN A 143 -5.05 11.02 0.80
C ASN A 143 -5.71 9.70 1.19
N THR A 144 -6.85 9.78 1.91
CA THR A 144 -7.63 8.59 2.28
C THR A 144 -8.14 7.88 1.03
N LEU A 145 -7.85 6.59 0.91
CA LEU A 145 -8.30 5.76 -0.20
C LEU A 145 -9.69 5.17 0.08
N LEU A 146 -9.80 4.34 1.13
CA LEU A 146 -11.03 3.64 1.49
C LEU A 146 -11.75 4.41 2.60
N LYS A 147 -13.08 4.46 2.51
CA LYS A 147 -13.96 5.08 3.50
C LYS A 147 -14.67 4.06 4.38
N SER A 148 -15.19 3.01 3.76
CA SER A 148 -15.99 1.99 4.46
C SER A 148 -16.14 0.72 3.62
N VAL A 149 -16.65 -0.33 4.24
CA VAL A 149 -17.02 -1.58 3.58
C VAL A 149 -18.49 -1.86 3.85
N THR A 150 -19.24 -2.24 2.82
CA THR A 150 -20.67 -2.56 2.91
C THR A 150 -20.91 -4.03 2.61
N LEU A 151 -21.57 -4.76 3.51
CA LEU A 151 -22.16 -6.03 3.16
C LEU A 151 -23.43 -5.79 2.34
N SER A 152 -23.47 -6.29 1.12
CA SER A 152 -24.58 -6.10 0.18
C SER A 152 -25.92 -6.52 0.80
N LYS A 153 -26.98 -5.78 0.54
CA LYS A 153 -28.35 -6.17 0.89
C LYS A 153 -28.81 -7.46 0.19
N ASN A 154 -28.15 -7.79 -0.92
CA ASN A 154 -28.45 -8.99 -1.71
C ASN A 154 -27.71 -10.24 -1.21
N ALA A 155 -26.85 -10.11 -0.20
CA ALA A 155 -26.22 -11.25 0.44
C ALA A 155 -27.29 -12.16 1.06
N GLY A 156 -27.24 -13.44 0.72
CA GLY A 156 -28.23 -14.42 1.17
C GLY A 156 -28.09 -14.79 2.64
N ASN A 157 -28.89 -15.76 3.09
CA ASN A 157 -28.88 -16.22 4.47
C ASN A 157 -27.56 -16.92 4.85
N GLU A 158 -26.83 -17.47 3.89
CA GLU A 158 -25.51 -18.11 4.06
C GLU A 158 -24.45 -17.13 4.56
N TYR A 159 -24.62 -15.84 4.29
CA TYR A 159 -23.72 -14.76 4.76
C TYR A 159 -24.14 -14.17 6.11
N LYS A 160 -25.27 -14.62 6.66
CA LYS A 160 -25.73 -14.13 7.95
C LYS A 160 -24.88 -14.67 9.08
N ASN A 161 -24.43 -13.80 9.96
CA ASN A 161 -23.49 -14.09 11.09
C ASN A 161 -22.11 -14.56 10.63
N GLN A 162 -21.79 -14.44 9.36
CA GLN A 162 -20.44 -14.69 8.87
C GLN A 162 -19.52 -13.51 9.19
N LYS A 163 -18.25 -13.82 9.33
CA LYS A 163 -17.21 -12.81 9.55
C LYS A 163 -16.40 -12.60 8.29
N TYR A 164 -16.01 -11.37 8.05
CA TYR A 164 -15.10 -11.01 6.96
C TYR A 164 -13.99 -10.11 7.46
N GLN A 165 -12.92 -10.06 6.73
CA GLN A 165 -11.78 -9.18 6.96
C GLN A 165 -11.45 -8.42 5.68
N VAL A 166 -10.73 -7.33 5.83
CA VAL A 166 -10.15 -6.59 4.72
C VAL A 166 -8.67 -6.45 5.00
N VAL A 167 -7.89 -7.19 4.24
CA VAL A 167 -6.43 -7.14 4.30
C VAL A 167 -5.96 -5.95 3.46
N VAL A 168 -5.10 -5.15 4.02
CA VAL A 168 -4.46 -4.02 3.33
C VAL A 168 -2.96 -4.26 3.31
N ASP A 169 -2.40 -4.36 2.12
CA ASP A 169 -0.97 -4.45 1.89
C ASP A 169 -0.50 -3.14 1.25
N ALA A 170 0.56 -2.55 1.72
CA ALA A 170 1.17 -1.37 1.13
C ALA A 170 2.62 -1.63 0.75
N ASP A 171 2.98 -1.16 -0.44
CA ASP A 171 4.36 -1.13 -0.92
C ASP A 171 4.77 0.32 -1.21
N SER A 172 6.01 0.65 -0.97
CA SER A 172 6.57 1.93 -1.37
C SER A 172 7.94 1.78 -2.03
N ILE A 173 8.29 2.79 -2.78
CA ILE A 173 9.60 2.92 -3.40
C ILE A 173 10.02 4.38 -3.39
N GLN A 174 11.31 4.65 -3.31
CA GLN A 174 11.86 6.00 -3.37
C GLN A 174 11.37 6.73 -4.64
N ALA A 175 10.95 8.00 -4.50
CA ALA A 175 10.36 8.77 -5.59
C ALA A 175 11.42 9.57 -6.37
N ASP A 176 12.56 8.94 -6.68
CA ASP A 176 13.68 9.54 -7.40
C ASP A 176 14.30 8.55 -8.40
N ASN A 177 14.94 9.10 -9.42
CA ASN A 177 15.78 8.37 -10.38
C ASN A 177 15.07 7.23 -11.10
N GLY A 178 13.76 7.35 -11.34
CA GLY A 178 12.97 6.35 -12.05
C GLY A 178 12.73 5.06 -11.28
N ALA A 179 12.83 5.08 -9.93
CA ALA A 179 12.67 3.87 -9.12
C ALA A 179 11.31 3.15 -9.32
N TYR A 180 10.25 3.88 -9.71
CA TYR A 180 8.95 3.31 -10.04
C TYR A 180 8.99 2.28 -11.18
N GLU A 181 10.05 2.25 -12.00
CA GLU A 181 10.23 1.24 -13.05
C GLU A 181 10.40 -0.17 -12.49
N GLU A 182 10.87 -0.32 -11.24
CA GLU A 182 10.99 -1.60 -10.54
C GLU A 182 9.63 -2.25 -10.22
N TRP A 183 8.54 -1.50 -10.29
CA TRP A 183 7.19 -2.07 -10.26
C TRP A 183 6.84 -2.67 -11.63
N GLU A 184 7.38 -3.86 -11.92
CA GLU A 184 7.25 -4.54 -13.21
C GLU A 184 5.79 -4.79 -13.60
N ASP A 185 4.91 -4.99 -12.62
CA ASP A 185 3.47 -5.22 -12.76
C ASP A 185 2.67 -3.93 -13.03
N ALA A 186 3.28 -2.75 -12.87
CA ALA A 186 2.62 -1.48 -13.15
C ALA A 186 2.50 -1.24 -14.67
N SER A 187 1.31 -0.82 -15.11
CA SER A 187 1.10 -0.47 -16.52
C SER A 187 1.93 0.76 -16.93
N LYS A 188 2.10 0.90 -18.25
CA LYS A 188 2.74 2.11 -18.79
C LYS A 188 2.04 3.40 -18.36
N THR A 189 0.73 3.38 -18.22
CA THR A 189 -0.05 4.55 -17.76
C THR A 189 0.38 4.98 -16.35
N ILE A 190 0.51 4.04 -15.44
CA ILE A 190 1.00 4.31 -14.06
C ILE A 190 2.41 4.89 -14.12
N LYS A 191 3.33 4.23 -14.84
CA LYS A 191 4.72 4.66 -14.95
C LYS A 191 4.85 6.07 -15.53
N ASP A 192 4.09 6.38 -16.59
CA ASP A 192 4.06 7.72 -17.19
C ASP A 192 3.55 8.80 -16.22
N LEU A 193 2.58 8.47 -15.35
CA LEU A 193 2.06 9.39 -14.35
C LEU A 193 3.07 9.62 -13.21
N LEU A 194 3.68 8.55 -12.71
CA LEU A 194 4.70 8.65 -11.65
C LEU A 194 5.95 9.40 -12.14
N ALA A 195 6.37 9.17 -13.40
CA ALA A 195 7.45 9.93 -14.02
C ALA A 195 7.19 11.45 -14.04
N LYS A 196 5.95 11.86 -14.31
CA LYS A 196 5.57 13.28 -14.24
C LYS A 196 5.63 13.81 -12.82
N CYS A 197 5.27 13.00 -11.83
CA CYS A 197 5.28 13.38 -10.42
C CYS A 197 6.69 13.43 -9.83
N GLU A 198 7.68 12.72 -10.40
CA GLU A 198 9.05 12.68 -9.90
C GLU A 198 9.68 14.07 -9.76
N ASN A 199 9.37 14.97 -10.68
CA ASN A 199 9.87 16.35 -10.69
C ASN A 199 8.95 17.35 -9.99
N THR A 200 7.88 16.91 -9.32
CA THR A 200 6.97 17.78 -8.57
C THR A 200 7.35 17.81 -7.09
N THR A 201 6.81 18.79 -6.36
CA THR A 201 6.91 18.81 -4.90
C THR A 201 6.06 17.66 -4.33
N GLY A 202 6.59 16.94 -3.34
CA GLY A 202 5.84 15.91 -2.63
C GLY A 202 4.61 16.49 -1.92
N ASN A 203 3.57 15.67 -1.75
CA ASN A 203 2.41 16.07 -0.98
C ASN A 203 2.76 16.13 0.50
N ASP A 204 2.84 17.34 1.04
CA ASP A 204 3.26 17.66 2.41
C ASP A 204 2.12 18.24 3.27
N SER A 205 0.90 18.32 2.72
CA SER A 205 -0.26 18.92 3.38
C SER A 205 -1.18 17.95 4.11
N ASN A 206 -1.03 16.63 3.91
CA ASN A 206 -1.96 15.66 4.49
C ASN A 206 -1.58 15.24 5.90
N GLU A 207 -2.59 15.17 6.76
CA GLU A 207 -2.54 14.61 8.10
C GLU A 207 -3.44 13.37 8.20
N ALA A 208 -3.27 12.59 9.27
CA ALA A 208 -4.10 11.41 9.52
C ALA A 208 -5.59 11.76 9.54
N GLY A 209 -6.41 10.99 8.81
CA GLY A 209 -7.86 11.15 8.77
C GLY A 209 -8.37 12.30 7.89
N THR A 210 -7.50 12.97 7.13
CA THR A 210 -7.96 13.96 6.15
C THR A 210 -8.55 13.29 4.92
N THR A 211 -9.82 13.58 4.66
CA THR A 211 -10.43 13.31 3.36
C THR A 211 -10.06 14.45 2.42
N ALA A 212 -9.73 14.14 1.15
CA ALA A 212 -9.61 15.20 0.16
C ALA A 212 -10.89 16.04 0.16
N THR A 213 -10.78 17.34 0.39
CA THR A 213 -11.89 18.26 0.15
C THR A 213 -11.95 18.47 -1.36
N PRO A 214 -13.12 18.29 -2.02
CA PRO A 214 -13.28 18.47 -3.45
C PRO A 214 -12.96 19.91 -3.88
#